data_d204f23c089590a0ee8d2ae5fd329e53
#
_entry.id   d204f23c089590a0ee8d2ae5fd329e53
#
_cell.length_a   1.000
_cell.length_b   1.000
_cell.length_c   1.000
_cell.angle_alpha   90.00
_cell.angle_beta   90.00
_cell.angle_gamma   90.00
#
_symmetry.space_group_name_H-M   'P 1'
#
loop_
_entity.id
_entity.type
_entity.pdbx_description
1 polymer ?
#
loop_
_entity_poly.entity_id
_entity_poly.type
_entity_poly.pdbx_seq_one_letter_code
_entity_poly.pdbx_strand_id
1 'polypeptide(L)'
;LKRLFLGIMLSAGIANIGAANYTPENVSVSLKVPGNDAKHYSLTLRKVQDGVYDCQPSENLPLVITRQVTEKDGKQRINVVIKALENVYFNYGEQIKTGYKHDDCQFYMPGFWYRRNLRSPKEAPSFHTSDSWLVREDRLSTPLTAAFNSANGKSMSVIRIDKFDKEALATHKEGEVIVSGETSIGYTGFENVGGMTVLSYGFPYREAPKTYIRKLTLAPSVEAFQLLRKGDSITLTWELAEIDAADFSECVQRTWEYCYDTNRPQPVDTPYTVDRMKEVLSNFFVESYVDNTPTHYYSGVE
;
A
#
# COMPACT_ATOMS: atom_id res chain seq x y z
N LEU A 1 -26.85 -48.89 -24.59
CA LEU A 1 -26.42 -48.31 -23.28
C LEU A 1 -25.97 -46.86 -23.50
N LYS A 2 -26.90 -45.91 -23.30
CA LYS A 2 -26.59 -44.45 -23.31
C LYS A 2 -26.16 -44.07 -21.90
N ARG A 3 -24.91 -43.62 -21.73
CA ARG A 3 -24.43 -42.97 -20.50
C ARG A 3 -24.81 -41.49 -20.54
N LEU A 4 -25.69 -41.12 -19.63
CA LEU A 4 -26.08 -39.73 -19.35
C LEU A 4 -24.96 -39.10 -18.52
N PHE A 5 -24.22 -38.11 -19.05
CA PHE A 5 -23.31 -37.28 -18.29
C PHE A 5 -24.15 -36.15 -17.69
N LEU A 6 -24.34 -36.20 -16.39
CA LEU A 6 -24.95 -35.12 -15.61
C LEU A 6 -23.83 -34.13 -15.27
N GLY A 7 -23.75 -33.03 -16.03
CA GLY A 7 -22.87 -31.92 -15.72
C GLY A 7 -23.43 -31.11 -14.55
N ILE A 8 -22.75 -31.19 -13.41
CA ILE A 8 -23.01 -30.28 -12.28
C ILE A 8 -22.37 -28.96 -12.65
N MET A 9 -23.16 -27.97 -13.06
CA MET A 9 -22.72 -26.57 -13.08
C MET A 9 -22.67 -26.10 -11.63
N LEU A 10 -21.47 -25.96 -11.09
CA LEU A 10 -21.23 -25.11 -9.93
C LEU A 10 -21.43 -23.66 -10.40
N SER A 11 -22.58 -23.10 -10.14
CA SER A 11 -22.76 -21.66 -10.16
C SER A 11 -21.99 -21.10 -8.96
N ALA A 12 -20.79 -20.57 -9.21
CA ALA A 12 -20.14 -19.69 -8.25
C ALA A 12 -21.08 -18.49 -8.06
N GLY A 13 -21.76 -18.44 -6.93
CA GLY A 13 -22.57 -17.32 -6.53
C GLY A 13 -21.65 -16.10 -6.42
N ILE A 14 -21.79 -15.16 -7.35
CA ILE A 14 -21.24 -13.81 -7.19
C ILE A 14 -22.03 -13.22 -6.01
N ALA A 15 -21.40 -13.22 -4.83
CA ALA A 15 -21.93 -12.48 -3.70
C ALA A 15 -21.97 -11.01 -4.15
N ASN A 16 -23.17 -10.43 -4.19
CA ASN A 16 -23.36 -9.00 -4.35
C ASN A 16 -22.76 -8.33 -3.11
N ILE A 17 -21.51 -7.89 -3.24
CA ILE A 17 -20.86 -7.07 -2.24
C ILE A 17 -21.46 -5.68 -2.44
N GLY A 18 -22.42 -5.32 -1.56
CA GLY A 18 -22.92 -3.96 -1.49
C GLY A 18 -21.76 -3.04 -1.17
N ALA A 19 -21.33 -2.21 -2.13
CA ALA A 19 -20.30 -1.24 -1.92
C ALA A 19 -20.74 -0.28 -0.82
N ALA A 20 -20.11 -0.37 0.34
CA ALA A 20 -20.26 0.66 1.35
C ALA A 20 -19.66 1.95 0.78
N ASN A 21 -20.41 3.04 0.82
CA ASN A 21 -19.90 4.36 0.43
C ASN A 21 -18.84 4.81 1.45
N TYR A 22 -17.58 4.44 1.23
CA TYR A 22 -16.49 4.83 2.11
C TYR A 22 -16.17 6.31 1.89
N THR A 23 -16.68 7.12 2.79
CA THR A 23 -16.19 8.50 2.95
C THR A 23 -14.89 8.42 3.75
N PRO A 24 -13.82 9.13 3.36
CA PRO A 24 -12.61 9.15 4.16
C PRO A 24 -12.93 9.69 5.56
N GLU A 25 -12.41 9.02 6.58
CA GLU A 25 -12.53 9.50 7.96
C GLU A 25 -11.80 10.81 8.15
N ASN A 26 -10.62 10.91 7.55
CA ASN A 26 -9.78 12.07 7.60
C ASN A 26 -9.04 12.24 6.27
N VAL A 27 -9.04 13.46 5.78
CA VAL A 27 -8.18 13.89 4.67
C VAL A 27 -7.25 14.95 5.22
N SER A 28 -5.97 14.80 5.00
CA SER A 28 -4.95 15.71 5.52
C SER A 28 -4.03 16.22 4.42
N VAL A 29 -3.57 17.45 4.60
CA VAL A 29 -2.49 18.03 3.80
C VAL A 29 -1.48 18.63 4.76
N SER A 30 -0.21 18.34 4.51
CA SER A 30 0.90 19.01 5.18
C SER A 30 1.62 19.90 4.17
N LEU A 31 1.93 21.13 4.57
CA LEU A 31 2.70 22.09 3.77
C LEU A 31 4.03 22.39 4.43
N LYS A 32 5.11 22.31 3.64
CA LYS A 32 6.48 22.56 4.10
C LYS A 32 7.05 23.84 3.48
N VAL A 33 7.57 24.69 4.33
CA VAL A 33 8.44 25.78 3.89
C VAL A 33 9.87 25.43 4.27
N PRO A 34 10.85 25.50 3.35
CA PRO A 34 12.24 25.21 3.66
C PRO A 34 12.73 26.01 4.88
N GLY A 35 13.35 25.32 5.83
CA GLY A 35 13.84 25.91 7.07
C GLY A 35 12.84 26.03 8.22
N ASN A 36 11.56 25.75 7.99
CA ASN A 36 10.51 25.75 9.03
C ASN A 36 9.88 24.36 9.19
N ASP A 37 9.24 24.10 10.31
CA ASP A 37 8.43 22.88 10.49
C ASP A 37 7.22 22.87 9.56
N ALA A 38 6.78 21.70 9.16
CA ALA A 38 5.59 21.55 8.34
C ALA A 38 4.33 21.94 9.10
N LYS A 39 3.39 22.52 8.37
CA LYS A 39 2.04 22.82 8.89
C LYS A 39 1.08 21.73 8.42
N HIS A 40 0.37 21.12 9.35
CA HIS A 40 -0.58 20.05 9.10
C HIS A 40 -2.02 20.58 9.13
N TYR A 41 -2.80 20.24 8.12
CA TYR A 41 -4.20 20.63 7.96
C TYR A 41 -5.06 19.38 7.83
N SER A 42 -6.08 19.29 8.69
CA SER A 42 -7.18 18.33 8.51
C SER A 42 -8.24 19.00 7.65
N LEU A 43 -8.66 18.35 6.58
CA LEU A 43 -9.56 18.93 5.59
C LEU A 43 -10.98 18.40 5.73
N THR A 44 -11.96 19.27 5.63
CA THR A 44 -13.35 18.89 5.45
C THR A 44 -13.68 18.94 3.95
N LEU A 45 -13.98 17.77 3.39
CA LEU A 45 -14.42 17.68 2.01
C LEU A 45 -15.90 18.03 1.90
N ARG A 46 -16.23 18.97 1.00
CA ARG A 46 -17.60 19.33 0.68
C ARG A 46 -18.11 18.46 -0.46
N LYS A 47 -19.26 17.81 -0.28
CA LYS A 47 -19.92 17.07 -1.36
C LYS A 47 -20.46 18.06 -2.40
N VAL A 48 -19.99 17.96 -3.65
CA VAL A 48 -20.43 18.79 -4.77
C VAL A 48 -21.57 18.09 -5.51
N GLN A 49 -21.40 16.80 -5.77
CA GLN A 49 -22.40 15.93 -6.35
C GLN A 49 -22.13 14.48 -5.89
N ASP A 50 -22.91 13.54 -6.36
CA ASP A 50 -22.73 12.15 -5.98
C ASP A 50 -21.36 11.63 -6.43
N GLY A 51 -20.60 11.08 -5.48
CA GLY A 51 -19.24 10.60 -5.70
C GLY A 51 -18.19 11.72 -5.91
N VAL A 52 -18.52 13.01 -5.89
CA VAL A 52 -17.57 14.12 -6.09
C VAL A 52 -17.54 15.04 -4.89
N TYR A 53 -16.33 15.25 -4.39
CA TYR A 53 -16.05 16.10 -3.24
C TYR A 53 -14.97 17.11 -3.58
N ASP A 54 -15.00 18.28 -2.98
CA ASP A 54 -13.97 19.30 -3.11
C ASP A 54 -13.52 19.87 -1.76
N CYS A 55 -12.30 20.39 -1.75
CA CYS A 55 -11.80 21.30 -0.74
C CYS A 55 -11.31 22.56 -1.44
N GLN A 56 -11.90 23.70 -1.09
CA GLN A 56 -11.54 24.98 -1.67
C GLN A 56 -10.31 25.56 -0.97
N PRO A 57 -9.50 26.35 -1.68
CA PRO A 57 -8.31 26.95 -1.13
C PRO A 57 -8.66 28.00 -0.06
N SER A 58 -7.71 28.23 0.84
CA SER A 58 -7.72 29.32 1.81
C SER A 58 -6.37 30.04 1.81
N GLU A 59 -6.26 31.15 2.51
CA GLU A 59 -5.01 31.90 2.65
C GLU A 59 -3.84 31.03 3.13
N ASN A 60 -4.13 30.05 4.01
CA ASN A 60 -3.12 29.14 4.56
C ASN A 60 -2.97 27.83 3.78
N LEU A 61 -3.85 27.56 2.82
CA LEU A 61 -3.86 26.34 2.00
C LEU A 61 -4.13 26.69 0.53
N PRO A 62 -3.10 27.09 -0.24
CA PRO A 62 -3.26 27.52 -1.64
C PRO A 62 -3.36 26.31 -2.59
N LEU A 63 -4.22 25.35 -2.25
CA LEU A 63 -4.50 24.14 -3.02
C LEU A 63 -5.99 24.00 -3.29
N VAL A 64 -6.34 23.61 -4.52
CA VAL A 64 -7.67 23.11 -4.86
C VAL A 64 -7.58 21.60 -4.92
N ILE A 65 -8.40 20.90 -4.15
CA ILE A 65 -8.42 19.44 -4.10
C ILE A 65 -9.80 18.97 -4.55
N THR A 66 -9.84 18.12 -5.57
CA THR A 66 -11.06 17.44 -6.01
C THR A 66 -10.88 15.94 -5.84
N ARG A 67 -11.82 15.29 -5.17
CA ARG A 67 -11.85 13.85 -4.93
C ARG A 67 -13.08 13.25 -5.59
N GLN A 68 -12.87 12.31 -6.51
CA GLN A 68 -13.93 11.60 -7.18
C GLN A 68 -13.89 10.12 -6.80
N VAL A 69 -15.04 9.57 -6.44
CA VAL A 69 -15.24 8.15 -6.17
C VAL A 69 -16.14 7.57 -7.24
N THR A 70 -15.68 6.52 -7.88
CA THR A 70 -16.47 5.74 -8.84
C THR A 70 -16.49 4.29 -8.40
N GLU A 71 -17.64 3.63 -8.58
CA GLU A 71 -17.77 2.21 -8.33
C GLU A 71 -17.66 1.44 -9.63
N LYS A 72 -16.84 0.39 -9.62
CA LYS A 72 -16.69 -0.54 -10.74
C LYS A 72 -16.41 -1.94 -10.22
N ASP A 73 -17.20 -2.92 -10.67
CA ASP A 73 -17.01 -4.35 -10.34
C ASP A 73 -16.93 -4.61 -8.82
N GLY A 74 -17.76 -3.91 -8.02
CA GLY A 74 -17.79 -4.01 -6.57
C GLY A 74 -16.59 -3.37 -5.86
N LYS A 75 -15.79 -2.59 -6.55
CA LYS A 75 -14.63 -1.86 -6.03
C LYS A 75 -14.86 -0.36 -6.15
N GLN A 76 -14.28 0.40 -5.22
CA GLN A 76 -14.32 1.86 -5.28
C GLN A 76 -12.99 2.41 -5.77
N ARG A 77 -13.02 3.09 -6.91
CA ARG A 77 -11.86 3.82 -7.42
C ARG A 77 -11.94 5.27 -6.98
N ILE A 78 -10.86 5.72 -6.35
CA ILE A 78 -10.70 7.07 -5.81
C ILE A 78 -9.68 7.80 -6.68
N ASN A 79 -10.12 8.89 -7.32
CA ASN A 79 -9.25 9.80 -8.06
C ASN A 79 -9.18 11.12 -7.29
N VAL A 80 -7.98 11.57 -6.98
CA VAL A 80 -7.73 12.84 -6.32
C VAL A 80 -6.90 13.72 -7.24
N VAL A 81 -7.42 14.91 -7.53
CA VAL A 81 -6.69 15.94 -8.28
C VAL A 81 -6.33 17.06 -7.31
N ILE A 82 -5.05 17.35 -7.19
CA ILE A 82 -4.51 18.43 -6.38
C ILE A 82 -3.90 19.47 -7.32
N LYS A 83 -4.43 20.70 -7.30
CA LYS A 83 -3.92 21.82 -8.11
C LYS A 83 -3.38 22.91 -7.19
N ALA A 84 -2.17 23.38 -7.48
CA ALA A 84 -1.53 24.45 -6.73
C ALA A 84 -1.88 25.84 -7.30
N LEU A 85 -2.23 26.76 -6.43
CA LEU A 85 -2.42 28.18 -6.75
C LEU A 85 -1.15 29.02 -6.50
N GLU A 86 -0.21 28.45 -5.74
CA GLU A 86 1.13 28.99 -5.48
C GLU A 86 2.14 27.84 -5.50
N ASN A 87 3.45 28.15 -5.48
CA ASN A 87 4.46 27.11 -5.33
C ASN A 87 4.43 26.58 -3.89
N VAL A 88 4.17 25.28 -3.74
CA VAL A 88 4.09 24.63 -2.42
C VAL A 88 4.84 23.31 -2.39
N TYR A 89 5.47 23.02 -1.26
CA TYR A 89 5.91 21.66 -0.94
C TYR A 89 4.80 21.01 -0.12
N PHE A 90 4.21 19.93 -0.61
CA PHE A 90 3.03 19.32 -0.01
C PHE A 90 3.24 17.84 0.30
N ASN A 91 2.45 17.34 1.24
CA ASN A 91 2.15 15.94 1.46
C ASN A 91 0.63 15.80 1.62
N TYR A 92 0.04 14.80 1.00
CA TYR A 92 -1.39 14.52 1.04
C TYR A 92 -1.64 13.14 1.63
N GLY A 93 -2.67 12.97 2.46
CA GLY A 93 -3.04 11.69 3.03
C GLY A 93 -4.53 11.53 3.26
N GLU A 94 -5.00 10.29 3.14
CA GLU A 94 -6.36 9.86 3.50
C GLU A 94 -6.31 8.71 4.51
N GLN A 95 -7.32 8.67 5.37
CA GLN A 95 -7.58 7.58 6.30
C GLN A 95 -9.00 7.06 6.11
N ILE A 96 -9.14 5.74 5.99
CA ILE A 96 -10.44 5.08 5.85
C ILE A 96 -10.63 4.11 7.00
N LYS A 97 -11.73 4.27 7.75
CA LYS A 97 -12.15 3.32 8.77
C LYS A 97 -12.63 2.02 8.14
N THR A 98 -12.07 0.91 8.58
CA THR A 98 -12.52 -0.42 8.16
C THR A 98 -13.79 -0.87 8.87
N GLY A 99 -14.10 -0.28 10.02
CA GLY A 99 -15.11 -0.77 10.94
C GLY A 99 -14.67 -2.00 11.76
N TYR A 100 -13.40 -2.41 11.67
CA TYR A 100 -12.87 -3.57 12.35
C TYR A 100 -12.17 -3.17 13.66
N LYS A 101 -12.37 -3.94 14.73
CA LYS A 101 -11.55 -3.82 15.92
C LYS A 101 -10.11 -4.21 15.58
N HIS A 102 -9.17 -3.41 16.05
CA HIS A 102 -7.76 -3.59 15.70
C HIS A 102 -7.19 -4.91 16.20
N ASP A 103 -7.62 -5.35 17.37
CA ASP A 103 -7.20 -6.62 17.96
C ASP A 103 -7.68 -7.86 17.19
N ASP A 104 -8.75 -7.73 16.41
CA ASP A 104 -9.29 -8.81 15.57
C ASP A 104 -8.59 -8.86 14.19
N CYS A 105 -7.74 -7.86 13.87
CA CYS A 105 -7.14 -7.72 12.55
C CYS A 105 -5.78 -8.41 12.41
N GLN A 106 -5.57 -8.94 11.21
CA GLN A 106 -4.28 -9.36 10.67
C GLN A 106 -4.03 -8.58 9.38
N PHE A 107 -2.79 -8.19 9.14
CA PHE A 107 -2.45 -7.29 8.04
C PHE A 107 -1.59 -7.98 6.99
N TYR A 108 -1.78 -7.59 5.74
CA TYR A 108 -0.99 -8.02 4.61
C TYR A 108 -0.50 -6.81 3.81
N MET A 109 0.83 -6.70 3.69
CA MET A 109 1.50 -5.76 2.79
C MET A 109 2.52 -6.58 1.98
N PRO A 110 2.35 -6.75 0.68
CA PRO A 110 3.10 -7.72 -0.13
C PRO A 110 4.62 -7.55 -0.04
N GLY A 111 5.31 -8.62 0.36
CA GLY A 111 6.75 -8.62 0.54
C GLY A 111 7.27 -7.99 1.83
N PHE A 112 6.42 -7.38 2.65
CA PHE A 112 6.86 -6.61 3.81
C PHE A 112 6.17 -7.03 5.13
N TRP A 113 4.85 -7.27 5.12
CA TRP A 113 4.08 -7.51 6.32
C TRP A 113 3.11 -8.67 6.16
N TYR A 114 3.15 -9.63 7.11
CA TYR A 114 2.24 -10.77 7.18
C TYR A 114 1.70 -10.94 8.60
N ARG A 115 0.37 -10.93 8.74
CA ARG A 115 -0.33 -10.99 10.04
C ARG A 115 0.04 -9.83 10.94
N ARG A 116 0.87 -10.05 11.95
CA ARG A 116 1.38 -9.07 12.91
C ARG A 116 2.91 -9.00 12.96
N ASN A 117 3.58 -9.70 12.07
CA ASN A 117 5.04 -9.83 12.04
C ASN A 117 5.65 -10.22 13.41
N LEU A 118 4.91 -10.97 14.27
CA LEU A 118 5.34 -11.31 15.63
C LEU A 118 6.56 -12.25 15.68
N ARG A 119 6.92 -12.88 14.56
CA ARG A 119 8.16 -13.67 14.44
C ARG A 119 9.38 -12.82 14.13
N SER A 120 9.18 -11.55 13.76
CA SER A 120 10.26 -10.62 13.53
C SER A 120 10.85 -10.11 14.84
N PRO A 121 12.16 -9.79 14.88
CA PRO A 121 12.76 -9.17 16.06
C PRO A 121 12.20 -7.76 16.29
N LYS A 122 12.40 -7.20 17.49
CA LYS A 122 11.93 -5.86 17.87
C LYS A 122 12.54 -4.73 17.03
N GLU A 123 13.71 -5.00 16.45
CA GLU A 123 14.46 -4.08 15.61
C GLU A 123 14.00 -4.10 14.12
N ALA A 124 12.96 -4.88 13.83
CA ALA A 124 12.31 -4.93 12.52
C ALA A 124 10.86 -4.46 12.63
N PRO A 125 10.23 -4.10 11.49
CA PRO A 125 8.80 -3.78 11.48
C PRO A 125 7.95 -4.94 12.00
N SER A 126 7.29 -4.73 13.15
CA SER A 126 6.51 -5.74 13.83
C SER A 126 5.57 -5.12 14.87
N PHE A 127 4.58 -5.86 15.33
CA PHE A 127 3.73 -5.47 16.46
C PHE A 127 4.50 -5.37 17.80
N HIS A 128 5.71 -5.93 17.90
CA HIS A 128 6.58 -5.70 19.05
C HIS A 128 7.05 -4.24 19.16
N THR A 129 7.13 -3.55 18.03
CA THR A 129 7.57 -2.15 17.96
C THR A 129 6.38 -1.19 17.97
N SER A 130 5.35 -1.48 17.18
CA SER A 130 4.13 -0.68 17.08
C SER A 130 3.01 -1.50 16.47
N ASP A 131 1.78 -1.20 16.83
CA ASP A 131 0.56 -1.71 16.22
C ASP A 131 0.05 -0.87 15.02
N SER A 132 0.81 0.17 14.66
CA SER A 132 0.50 1.09 13.57
C SER A 132 1.75 1.28 12.71
N TRP A 133 1.61 1.10 11.39
CA TRP A 133 2.72 1.22 10.45
C TRP A 133 2.28 1.86 9.14
N LEU A 134 3.01 2.90 8.74
CA LEU A 134 2.99 3.48 7.41
C LEU A 134 4.31 3.17 6.71
N VAL A 135 4.24 2.75 5.46
CA VAL A 135 5.39 2.24 4.73
C VAL A 135 5.42 2.86 3.34
N ARG A 136 6.59 3.19 2.89
CA ARG A 136 6.85 3.64 1.51
C ARG A 136 6.45 2.55 0.52
N GLU A 137 5.74 2.92 -0.54
CA GLU A 137 5.19 1.99 -1.53
C GLU A 137 6.28 1.19 -2.28
N ASP A 138 7.46 1.76 -2.50
CA ASP A 138 8.59 1.10 -3.16
C ASP A 138 9.29 0.01 -2.33
N ARG A 139 8.89 -0.15 -1.06
CA ARG A 139 9.32 -1.28 -0.22
C ARG A 139 8.44 -2.52 -0.39
N LEU A 140 7.33 -2.37 -1.07
CA LEU A 140 6.33 -3.41 -1.26
C LEU A 140 6.47 -4.01 -2.66
N SER A 141 6.21 -5.31 -2.79
CA SER A 141 6.14 -5.96 -4.11
C SER A 141 4.96 -5.42 -4.94
N THR A 142 3.95 -4.89 -4.27
CA THR A 142 2.79 -4.20 -4.84
C THR A 142 2.33 -3.15 -3.81
N PRO A 143 1.99 -1.92 -4.23
CA PRO A 143 1.62 -0.82 -3.32
C PRO A 143 0.23 -1.02 -2.73
N LEU A 144 0.10 -1.97 -1.82
CA LEU A 144 -1.16 -2.42 -1.22
C LEU A 144 -1.03 -2.64 0.28
N THR A 145 -2.07 -2.28 1.02
CA THR A 145 -2.32 -2.72 2.39
C THR A 145 -3.69 -3.35 2.50
N ALA A 146 -3.78 -4.55 3.08
CA ALA A 146 -5.03 -5.22 3.41
C ALA A 146 -5.13 -5.47 4.93
N ALA A 147 -6.31 -5.24 5.48
CA ALA A 147 -6.68 -5.59 6.85
C ALA A 147 -7.74 -6.71 6.81
N PHE A 148 -7.39 -7.88 7.32
CA PHE A 148 -8.28 -9.03 7.46
C PHE A 148 -8.81 -9.11 8.88
N ASN A 149 -10.12 -9.08 9.04
CA ASN A 149 -10.79 -9.27 10.32
C ASN A 149 -11.08 -10.76 10.54
N SER A 150 -10.32 -11.38 11.45
CA SER A 150 -10.44 -12.80 11.78
C SER A 150 -11.76 -13.17 12.49
N ALA A 151 -12.46 -12.20 13.06
CA ALA A 151 -13.74 -12.44 13.75
C ALA A 151 -14.92 -12.64 12.78
N ASN A 152 -14.86 -12.10 11.56
CA ASN A 152 -15.97 -12.17 10.61
C ASN A 152 -15.59 -12.61 9.19
N GLY A 153 -14.32 -12.91 8.93
CA GLY A 153 -13.83 -13.36 7.62
C GLY A 153 -13.85 -12.29 6.53
N LYS A 154 -13.90 -11.02 6.88
CA LYS A 154 -13.88 -9.90 5.93
C LYS A 154 -12.52 -9.24 5.87
N SER A 155 -12.14 -8.80 4.69
CA SER A 155 -10.94 -8.01 4.46
C SER A 155 -11.27 -6.75 3.69
N MET A 156 -10.59 -5.66 4.05
CA MET A 156 -10.57 -4.43 3.27
C MET A 156 -9.15 -4.14 2.83
N SER A 157 -8.97 -3.77 1.58
CA SER A 157 -7.67 -3.41 1.02
C SER A 157 -7.70 -2.09 0.28
N VAL A 158 -6.57 -1.39 0.28
CA VAL A 158 -6.30 -0.22 -0.55
C VAL A 158 -5.07 -0.49 -1.40
N ILE A 159 -5.18 -0.24 -2.70
CA ILE A 159 -4.07 -0.38 -3.66
C ILE A 159 -3.87 0.93 -4.43
N ARG A 160 -2.63 1.32 -4.68
CA ARG A 160 -2.30 2.39 -5.60
C ARG A 160 -2.35 1.91 -7.04
N ILE A 161 -3.02 2.65 -7.92
CA ILE A 161 -3.20 2.29 -9.34
C ILE A 161 -2.22 3.03 -10.25
N ASP A 162 -1.67 4.16 -9.80
CA ASP A 162 -0.76 4.96 -10.61
C ASP A 162 0.55 4.21 -10.91
N LYS A 163 1.17 4.57 -12.03
CA LYS A 163 2.47 4.01 -12.41
C LYS A 163 3.60 4.63 -11.58
N PHE A 164 4.59 3.80 -11.26
CA PHE A 164 5.84 4.22 -10.64
C PHE A 164 6.87 4.48 -11.73
N ASP A 165 6.95 5.71 -12.19
CA ASP A 165 7.84 6.15 -13.29
C ASP A 165 8.86 7.22 -12.88
N LYS A 166 8.79 7.72 -11.63
CA LYS A 166 9.66 8.75 -11.07
C LYS A 166 10.14 8.32 -9.69
N GLU A 167 11.44 8.28 -9.50
CA GLU A 167 12.07 7.68 -8.31
C GLU A 167 12.85 8.69 -7.44
N ALA A 168 12.61 9.98 -7.60
CA ALA A 168 13.33 10.96 -6.78
C ALA A 168 13.03 10.72 -5.29
N LEU A 169 14.10 10.64 -4.51
CA LEU A 169 14.06 10.48 -3.06
C LEU A 169 14.79 11.67 -2.40
N ALA A 170 14.43 11.93 -1.14
CA ALA A 170 15.18 12.88 -0.34
C ALA A 170 16.54 12.30 0.07
N THR A 171 17.52 13.18 0.24
CA THR A 171 18.85 12.81 0.73
C THR A 171 18.83 12.45 2.22
N HIS A 172 17.94 13.04 2.99
CA HIS A 172 17.71 12.72 4.41
C HIS A 172 16.71 11.56 4.55
N LYS A 173 16.91 10.75 5.58
CA LYS A 173 16.15 9.52 5.81
C LYS A 173 15.26 9.59 7.05
N GLU A 174 15.12 10.74 7.66
CA GLU A 174 14.35 10.96 8.88
C GLU A 174 13.80 12.38 8.95
N GLY A 175 12.72 12.55 9.69
CA GLY A 175 12.04 13.82 9.89
C GLY A 175 11.30 14.29 8.63
N GLU A 176 11.13 15.59 8.54
CA GLU A 176 10.48 16.27 7.42
C GLU A 176 11.49 16.56 6.31
N VAL A 177 11.29 15.94 5.15
CA VAL A 177 12.28 15.96 4.06
C VAL A 177 11.68 16.47 2.75
N ILE A 178 12.43 17.24 2.00
CA ILE A 178 12.03 17.69 0.66
C ILE A 178 12.63 16.76 -0.37
N VAL A 179 11.80 16.27 -1.30
CA VAL A 179 12.23 15.44 -2.41
C VAL A 179 13.03 16.28 -3.39
N SER A 180 14.19 15.78 -3.85
CA SER A 180 15.11 16.50 -4.73
C SER A 180 14.64 16.70 -6.18
N GLY A 181 13.53 16.06 -6.55
CA GLY A 181 12.93 16.11 -7.88
C GLY A 181 11.48 15.67 -7.81
N GLU A 182 11.00 15.01 -8.86
CA GLU A 182 9.67 14.41 -8.88
C GLU A 182 9.75 12.94 -8.48
N THR A 183 8.81 12.51 -7.64
CA THR A 183 8.62 11.10 -7.28
C THR A 183 7.21 10.65 -7.64
N SER A 184 7.02 9.37 -7.92
CA SER A 184 5.70 8.72 -7.95
C SER A 184 5.46 7.85 -6.71
N ILE A 185 6.40 7.82 -5.78
CA ILE A 185 6.34 6.99 -4.58
C ILE A 185 5.46 7.65 -3.52
N GLY A 186 4.40 6.98 -3.14
CA GLY A 186 3.54 7.33 -2.02
C GLY A 186 3.79 6.45 -0.80
N TYR A 187 2.78 6.35 0.05
CA TYR A 187 2.78 5.47 1.22
C TYR A 187 1.44 4.79 1.39
N THR A 188 1.47 3.65 2.06
CA THR A 188 0.30 2.91 2.50
C THR A 188 0.56 2.25 3.85
N GLY A 189 -0.50 1.92 4.59
CA GLY A 189 -0.36 1.26 5.86
C GLY A 189 -1.65 1.10 6.63
N PHE A 190 -1.51 0.75 7.89
CA PHE A 190 -2.60 0.60 8.83
C PHE A 190 -2.26 1.29 10.16
N GLU A 191 -3.29 1.81 10.82
CA GLU A 191 -3.15 2.48 12.11
C GLU A 191 -4.25 2.03 13.08
N ASN A 192 -3.92 2.03 14.36
CA ASN A 192 -4.86 1.84 15.45
C ASN A 192 -5.35 3.20 15.93
N VAL A 193 -6.60 3.53 15.64
CA VAL A 193 -7.22 4.78 16.08
C VAL A 193 -8.37 4.45 17.03
N GLY A 194 -8.12 4.66 18.32
CA GLY A 194 -9.12 4.38 19.36
C GLY A 194 -9.58 2.91 19.43
N GLY A 195 -8.71 1.95 19.14
CA GLY A 195 -9.02 0.52 19.12
C GLY A 195 -9.62 0.02 17.79
N MET A 196 -9.77 0.90 16.80
CA MET A 196 -10.29 0.57 15.48
C MET A 196 -9.19 0.63 14.43
N THR A 197 -9.27 -0.28 13.46
CA THR A 197 -8.33 -0.29 12.33
C THR A 197 -8.73 0.77 11.30
N VAL A 198 -7.73 1.55 10.92
CA VAL A 198 -7.78 2.52 9.83
C VAL A 198 -6.75 2.12 8.77
N LEU A 199 -7.14 2.14 7.50
CA LEU A 199 -6.20 2.08 6.38
C LEU A 199 -5.80 3.50 6.01
N SER A 200 -4.49 3.75 5.97
CA SER A 200 -3.91 5.07 5.68
C SER A 200 -3.07 5.00 4.42
N TYR A 201 -3.20 5.98 3.55
CA TYR A 201 -2.46 6.07 2.29
C TYR A 201 -2.29 7.52 1.86
N GLY A 202 -1.33 7.79 1.01
CA GLY A 202 -1.08 9.15 0.55
C GLY A 202 0.16 9.31 -0.32
N PHE A 203 0.51 10.59 -0.57
CA PHE A 203 1.58 10.98 -1.46
C PHE A 203 2.14 12.38 -1.09
N PRO A 204 3.46 12.64 -1.22
CA PRO A 204 4.54 11.67 -1.41
C PRO A 204 4.73 10.75 -0.19
N TYR A 205 5.78 9.95 -0.20
CA TYR A 205 5.98 8.90 0.77
C TYR A 205 6.09 9.38 2.23
N ARG A 206 5.62 8.52 3.13
CA ARG A 206 5.73 8.64 4.58
C ARG A 206 6.04 7.28 5.19
N GLU A 207 6.85 7.24 6.24
CA GLU A 207 7.08 6.04 7.04
C GLU A 207 6.96 6.38 8.52
N ALA A 208 6.13 5.67 9.24
CA ALA A 208 5.86 5.87 10.65
C ALA A 208 5.48 4.53 11.32
N PRO A 209 5.75 4.36 12.64
CA PRO A 209 6.42 5.29 13.55
C PRO A 209 7.95 5.29 13.37
N LYS A 210 8.46 4.36 12.56
CA LYS A 210 9.88 4.18 12.26
C LYS A 210 10.09 3.93 10.78
N THR A 211 11.26 4.30 10.28
CA THR A 211 11.73 3.98 8.94
C THR A 211 12.59 2.74 8.98
N TYR A 212 12.28 1.75 8.14
CA TYR A 212 13.11 0.56 8.00
C TYR A 212 14.30 0.86 7.08
N ILE A 213 15.50 0.87 7.63
CA ILE A 213 16.72 1.19 6.89
C ILE A 213 17.35 -0.07 6.29
N ARG A 214 17.54 -1.09 7.10
CA ARG A 214 18.13 -2.39 6.74
C ARG A 214 17.87 -3.40 7.85
N LYS A 215 18.29 -4.64 7.65
CA LYS A 215 18.17 -5.71 8.64
C LYS A 215 18.55 -5.20 10.05
N LEU A 216 17.63 -5.38 10.99
CA LEU A 216 17.79 -5.00 12.42
C LEU A 216 18.12 -3.51 12.64
N THR A 217 17.68 -2.62 11.74
CA THR A 217 17.93 -1.20 11.90
C THR A 217 16.68 -0.39 11.56
N LEU A 218 16.12 0.26 12.56
CA LEU A 218 15.03 1.21 12.46
C LEU A 218 15.55 2.62 12.75
N ALA A 219 15.19 3.57 11.89
CA ALA A 219 15.41 5.00 12.08
C ALA A 219 14.11 5.70 12.54
N PRO A 220 14.16 6.95 12.97
CA PRO A 220 12.97 7.77 13.18
C PRO A 220 12.07 7.84 11.95
N SER A 221 10.83 8.30 12.14
CA SER A 221 9.86 8.50 11.06
C SER A 221 10.34 9.47 9.98
N VAL A 222 9.80 9.34 8.78
CA VAL A 222 10.03 10.29 7.68
C VAL A 222 8.70 10.73 7.10
N GLU A 223 8.61 12.01 6.75
CA GLU A 223 7.53 12.59 5.95
C GLU A 223 8.13 13.39 4.81
N ALA A 224 7.85 12.99 3.57
CA ALA A 224 8.39 13.62 2.38
C ALA A 224 7.45 14.70 1.83
N PHE A 225 8.04 15.73 1.24
CA PHE A 225 7.33 16.84 0.62
C PHE A 225 7.84 17.04 -0.81
N GLN A 226 6.91 17.07 -1.76
CA GLN A 226 7.21 17.33 -3.17
C GLN A 226 6.76 18.73 -3.56
N LEU A 227 7.57 19.41 -4.38
CA LEU A 227 7.18 20.68 -4.98
C LEU A 227 6.05 20.47 -5.98
N LEU A 228 4.96 21.22 -5.79
CA LEU A 228 3.94 21.44 -6.82
C LEU A 228 3.96 22.94 -7.16
N ARG A 229 4.25 23.26 -8.44
CA ARG A 229 4.39 24.65 -8.88
C ARG A 229 3.02 25.28 -9.10
N LYS A 230 2.98 26.58 -9.01
CA LYS A 230 1.77 27.37 -9.30
C LYS A 230 1.21 27.00 -10.67
N GLY A 231 -0.06 26.62 -10.70
CA GLY A 231 -0.79 26.24 -11.90
C GLY A 231 -0.72 24.75 -12.25
N ASP A 232 0.29 24.03 -11.73
CA ASP A 232 0.43 22.59 -11.95
C ASP A 232 -0.61 21.82 -11.13
N SER A 233 -0.90 20.61 -11.58
CA SER A 233 -1.75 19.65 -10.87
C SER A 233 -1.16 18.27 -10.92
N ILE A 234 -1.45 17.47 -9.88
CA ILE A 234 -1.15 16.04 -9.82
C ILE A 234 -2.45 15.26 -9.66
N THR A 235 -2.51 14.11 -10.33
CA THR A 235 -3.62 13.16 -10.17
C THR A 235 -3.09 11.91 -9.47
N LEU A 236 -3.81 11.48 -8.45
CA LEU A 236 -3.48 10.32 -7.63
C LEU A 236 -4.67 9.36 -7.65
N THR A 237 -4.42 8.07 -7.85
CA THR A 237 -5.48 7.08 -8.00
C THR A 237 -5.27 5.90 -7.07
N TRP A 238 -6.28 5.62 -6.26
CA TRP A 238 -6.35 4.41 -5.43
C TRP A 238 -7.61 3.61 -5.73
N GLU A 239 -7.60 2.36 -5.36
CA GLU A 239 -8.77 1.50 -5.40
C GLU A 239 -8.94 0.78 -4.07
N LEU A 240 -10.17 0.80 -3.56
CA LEU A 240 -10.58 0.05 -2.38
C LEU A 240 -11.33 -1.20 -2.83
N ALA A 241 -10.98 -2.33 -2.20
CA ALA A 241 -11.66 -3.59 -2.42
C ALA A 241 -11.99 -4.27 -1.09
N GLU A 242 -13.19 -4.85 -1.01
CA GLU A 242 -13.56 -5.79 0.05
C GLU A 242 -13.46 -7.22 -0.48
N ILE A 243 -12.92 -8.11 0.34
CA ILE A 243 -12.72 -9.52 0.01
C ILE A 243 -13.16 -10.35 1.20
N ASP A 244 -14.09 -11.27 1.00
CA ASP A 244 -14.43 -12.29 1.98
C ASP A 244 -13.43 -13.44 1.90
N ALA A 245 -12.97 -13.93 3.05
CA ALA A 245 -12.03 -15.06 3.13
C ALA A 245 -12.28 -15.87 4.41
N ALA A 246 -12.17 -17.18 4.32
CA ALA A 246 -12.37 -18.06 5.46
C ALA A 246 -11.25 -17.92 6.51
N ASP A 247 -10.03 -17.61 6.05
CA ASP A 247 -8.89 -17.40 6.91
C ASP A 247 -7.90 -16.41 6.27
N PHE A 248 -6.82 -16.10 7.01
CA PHE A 248 -5.79 -15.17 6.54
C PHE A 248 -5.03 -15.68 5.31
N SER A 249 -4.86 -16.99 5.15
CA SER A 249 -4.15 -17.56 4.00
C SER A 249 -4.95 -17.38 2.72
N GLU A 250 -6.26 -17.62 2.78
CA GLU A 250 -7.18 -17.34 1.67
C GLU A 250 -7.29 -15.83 1.39
N CYS A 251 -7.29 -14.99 2.43
CA CYS A 251 -7.23 -13.54 2.26
C CYS A 251 -5.98 -13.12 1.48
N VAL A 252 -4.80 -13.64 1.83
CA VAL A 252 -3.55 -13.36 1.10
C VAL A 252 -3.65 -13.82 -0.35
N GLN A 253 -4.14 -15.04 -0.59
CA GLN A 253 -4.28 -15.58 -1.94
C GLN A 253 -5.20 -14.71 -2.80
N ARG A 254 -6.42 -14.41 -2.32
CA ARG A 254 -7.39 -13.59 -3.07
C ARG A 254 -6.91 -12.16 -3.29
N THR A 255 -6.23 -11.59 -2.29
CA THR A 255 -5.62 -10.26 -2.42
C THR A 255 -4.50 -10.26 -3.46
N TRP A 256 -3.67 -11.33 -3.50
CA TRP A 256 -2.62 -11.49 -4.51
C TRP A 256 -3.21 -11.62 -5.92
N GLU A 257 -4.23 -12.45 -6.10
CA GLU A 257 -4.97 -12.60 -7.37
C GLU A 257 -5.55 -11.26 -7.82
N TYR A 258 -6.16 -10.51 -6.90
CA TYR A 258 -6.65 -9.16 -7.16
C TYR A 258 -5.54 -8.20 -7.62
N CYS A 259 -4.37 -8.20 -6.96
CA CYS A 259 -3.23 -7.38 -7.35
C CYS A 259 -2.73 -7.75 -8.75
N TYR A 260 -2.63 -9.05 -9.03
CA TYR A 260 -2.20 -9.55 -10.34
C TYR A 260 -3.15 -9.11 -11.45
N ASP A 261 -4.46 -9.28 -11.25
CA ASP A 261 -5.49 -8.88 -12.22
C ASP A 261 -5.54 -7.36 -12.45
N THR A 262 -5.28 -6.59 -11.40
CA THR A 262 -5.26 -5.12 -11.47
C THR A 262 -4.05 -4.61 -12.24
N ASN A 263 -2.85 -5.16 -11.96
CA ASN A 263 -1.61 -4.68 -12.54
C ASN A 263 -1.28 -5.37 -13.88
N ARG A 264 -1.68 -6.63 -14.06
CA ARG A 264 -1.40 -7.46 -15.24
C ARG A 264 0.00 -7.21 -15.83
N PRO A 265 1.07 -7.55 -15.08
CA PRO A 265 2.41 -7.28 -15.53
C PRO A 265 2.67 -8.00 -16.85
N GLN A 266 3.29 -7.32 -17.79
CA GLN A 266 3.64 -7.90 -19.07
C GLN A 266 4.74 -8.94 -18.85
N PRO A 267 4.66 -10.12 -19.53
CA PRO A 267 5.75 -11.08 -19.51
C PRO A 267 7.04 -10.42 -20.00
N VAL A 268 8.13 -10.73 -19.32
CA VAL A 268 9.47 -10.31 -19.75
C VAL A 268 10.06 -11.43 -20.60
N ASP A 269 10.48 -11.10 -21.81
CA ASP A 269 11.22 -12.04 -22.63
C ASP A 269 12.56 -12.36 -21.97
N THR A 270 12.77 -13.62 -21.66
CA THR A 270 14.03 -14.09 -21.09
C THR A 270 14.71 -15.06 -22.07
N PRO A 271 16.07 -15.08 -22.16
CA PRO A 271 16.78 -16.04 -23.00
C PRO A 271 16.69 -17.47 -22.47
N TYR A 272 16.08 -17.69 -21.31
CA TYR A 272 15.98 -18.98 -20.66
C TYR A 272 14.54 -19.40 -20.45
N THR A 273 14.23 -20.64 -20.76
CA THR A 273 13.00 -21.28 -20.33
C THR A 273 13.02 -21.54 -18.82
N VAL A 274 11.85 -21.74 -18.23
CA VAL A 274 11.73 -22.09 -16.80
C VAL A 274 12.52 -23.38 -16.48
N ASP A 275 12.46 -24.36 -17.35
CA ASP A 275 13.17 -25.63 -17.15
C ASP A 275 14.70 -25.45 -17.23
N ARG A 276 15.19 -24.60 -18.15
CA ARG A 276 16.60 -24.23 -18.17
C ARG A 276 17.04 -23.49 -16.94
N MET A 277 16.23 -22.58 -16.41
CA MET A 277 16.50 -21.90 -15.13
C MET A 277 16.58 -22.89 -13.97
N LYS A 278 15.64 -23.85 -13.88
CA LYS A 278 15.69 -24.91 -12.86
C LYS A 278 16.95 -25.76 -12.96
N GLU A 279 17.33 -26.17 -14.17
CA GLU A 279 18.55 -26.91 -14.41
C GLU A 279 19.80 -26.17 -13.97
N VAL A 280 19.93 -24.89 -14.37
CA VAL A 280 21.07 -24.03 -13.98
C VAL A 280 21.16 -23.87 -12.47
N LEU A 281 20.03 -23.57 -11.80
CA LEU A 281 19.99 -23.41 -10.35
C LEU A 281 20.30 -24.73 -9.64
N SER A 282 19.77 -25.87 -10.11
CA SER A 282 20.07 -27.18 -9.52
C SER A 282 21.56 -27.55 -9.66
N ASN A 283 22.14 -27.29 -10.81
CA ASN A 283 23.59 -27.50 -11.01
C ASN A 283 24.43 -26.61 -10.12
N PHE A 284 24.05 -25.31 -10.00
CA PHE A 284 24.73 -24.39 -9.08
C PHE A 284 24.71 -24.90 -7.63
N PHE A 285 23.57 -25.38 -7.14
CA PHE A 285 23.50 -25.92 -5.78
C PHE A 285 24.35 -27.19 -5.62
N VAL A 286 24.36 -28.09 -6.59
CA VAL A 286 25.21 -29.30 -6.56
C VAL A 286 26.69 -28.92 -6.55
N GLU A 287 27.11 -28.01 -7.43
CA GLU A 287 28.51 -27.60 -7.58
C GLU A 287 29.01 -26.78 -6.38
N SER A 288 28.10 -26.02 -5.73
CA SER A 288 28.43 -25.21 -4.54
C SER A 288 28.44 -26.00 -3.23
N TYR A 289 28.09 -27.30 -3.26
CA TYR A 289 28.09 -28.14 -2.06
C TYR A 289 29.50 -28.45 -1.58
N VAL A 290 29.77 -28.24 -0.29
CA VAL A 290 31.06 -28.50 0.36
C VAL A 290 30.92 -29.70 1.29
N ASP A 291 31.50 -30.84 0.92
CA ASP A 291 31.34 -32.13 1.62
C ASP A 291 32.49 -32.47 2.60
N ASN A 292 33.52 -31.65 2.67
CA ASN A 292 34.73 -31.95 3.43
C ASN A 292 34.74 -31.36 4.85
N THR A 293 33.60 -30.96 5.35
CA THR A 293 33.46 -30.38 6.68
C THR A 293 32.52 -31.20 7.57
N PRO A 294 32.65 -31.15 8.91
CA PRO A 294 31.73 -31.83 9.80
C PRO A 294 30.28 -31.37 9.67
N THR A 295 30.03 -30.20 9.15
CA THR A 295 28.72 -29.56 9.11
C THR A 295 28.05 -29.55 7.74
N HIS A 296 28.72 -29.94 6.65
CA HIS A 296 28.25 -29.90 5.28
C HIS A 296 27.43 -28.63 4.95
N TYR A 297 27.86 -27.79 4.08
CA TYR A 297 27.15 -26.54 3.75
C TYR A 297 27.30 -26.19 2.28
N TYR A 298 26.41 -25.34 1.77
CA TYR A 298 26.51 -24.77 0.44
C TYR A 298 27.31 -23.47 0.47
N SER A 299 28.36 -23.40 -0.34
CA SER A 299 29.19 -22.21 -0.49
C SER A 299 28.45 -21.12 -1.27
N GLY A 300 28.50 -19.89 -0.77
CA GLY A 300 27.89 -18.74 -1.44
C GLY A 300 26.39 -18.60 -1.29
N VAL A 301 25.77 -19.40 -0.41
CA VAL A 301 24.36 -19.25 -0.03
C VAL A 301 24.31 -18.74 1.41
N GLU A 302 23.94 -17.47 1.59
CA GLU A 302 23.68 -16.83 2.87
C GLU A 302 22.16 -16.77 3.17
#